data_e5dc1260ddd479fd684e462c090622d9
#
_entry.id   e5dc1260ddd479fd684e462c090622d9
#
_cell.length_a   1.000
_cell.length_b   1.000
_cell.length_c   1.000
_cell.angle_alpha   90.00
_cell.angle_beta   90.00
_cell.angle_gamma   90.00
#
_symmetry.space_group_name_H-M   'P 1'
#
loop_
_entity.id
_entity.type
_entity.pdbx_description
1 polymer ?
#
loop_
_entity_poly.entity_id
_entity_poly.type
_entity_poly.pdbx_seq_one_letter_code
_entity_poly.pdbx_strand_id
1 'polypeptide(L)'
;MPPKTIPMPLAEFELLVLLAALRLGPDEAYTVSIADQIQQRTGRSVRRANVYTTLQRLETKRLLTTRLGEPRPERGCKPRRLVTVRPAGVAAVRAMTDAIQAMAGELGAVLGTAK
;
A
#
# COMPACT_ATOMS: atom_id res chain seq x y z
N MET A 1 16.23 23.58 16.29
CA MET A 1 15.99 22.17 16.48
C MET A 1 15.87 21.47 15.15
N PRO A 2 16.65 20.47 14.96
CA PRO A 2 16.53 19.78 13.69
C PRO A 2 15.16 19.10 13.60
N PRO A 3 14.60 19.05 12.42
CA PRO A 3 13.34 18.34 12.27
C PRO A 3 13.58 16.89 12.60
N LYS A 4 12.53 16.26 13.09
CA LYS A 4 12.58 14.82 13.21
C LYS A 4 12.90 14.22 11.88
N THR A 5 13.62 13.13 11.92
CA THR A 5 13.83 12.37 10.70
C THR A 5 12.46 12.02 10.14
N ILE A 6 12.14 12.62 9.03
CA ILE A 6 10.88 12.33 8.37
C ILE A 6 11.12 11.15 7.46
N PRO A 7 10.29 10.10 7.55
CA PRO A 7 10.44 8.99 6.63
C PRO A 7 10.38 9.49 5.19
N MET A 8 11.09 8.79 4.32
CA MET A 8 11.09 9.15 2.91
C MET A 8 9.66 9.29 2.42
N PRO A 9 9.35 10.39 1.73
CA PRO A 9 7.98 10.55 1.24
C PRO A 9 7.63 9.46 0.26
N LEU A 10 6.38 9.04 0.31
CA LEU A 10 5.87 8.03 -0.58
C LEU A 10 5.17 8.70 -1.74
N ALA A 11 5.33 8.16 -2.93
CA ALA A 11 4.46 8.54 -4.03
C ALA A 11 3.05 8.05 -3.72
N GLU A 12 2.07 8.68 -4.31
CA GLU A 12 0.69 8.36 -4.00
C GLU A 12 0.38 6.88 -4.21
N PHE A 13 0.81 6.32 -5.32
CA PHE A 13 0.49 4.92 -5.59
C PHE A 13 1.22 3.99 -4.61
N GLU A 14 2.42 4.36 -4.19
CA GLU A 14 3.12 3.60 -3.16
C GLU A 14 2.31 3.57 -1.86
N LEU A 15 1.74 4.71 -1.51
CA LEU A 15 0.91 4.79 -0.31
C LEU A 15 -0.31 3.89 -0.44
N LEU A 16 -0.97 3.91 -1.59
CA LEU A 16 -2.15 3.07 -1.80
C LEU A 16 -1.79 1.58 -1.72
N VAL A 17 -0.65 1.20 -2.29
CA VAL A 17 -0.22 -0.20 -2.24
C VAL A 17 0.05 -0.63 -0.80
N LEU A 18 0.75 0.19 -0.03
CA LEU A 18 1.04 -0.14 1.36
C LEU A 18 -0.24 -0.20 2.20
N LEU A 19 -1.16 0.74 1.97
CA LEU A 19 -2.44 0.70 2.69
C LEU A 19 -3.24 -0.54 2.36
N ALA A 20 -3.26 -0.93 1.09
CA ALA A 20 -3.96 -2.15 0.69
C ALA A 20 -3.33 -3.37 1.35
N ALA A 21 -2.00 -3.42 1.37
CA ALA A 21 -1.31 -4.55 2.00
C ALA A 21 -1.62 -4.63 3.48
N LEU A 22 -1.68 -3.48 4.15
CA LEU A 22 -2.01 -3.47 5.58
C LEU A 22 -3.44 -3.91 5.83
N ARG A 23 -4.37 -3.53 4.97
CA ARG A 23 -5.75 -3.97 5.11
C ARG A 23 -5.90 -5.47 4.93
N LEU A 24 -5.16 -6.02 3.99
CA LEU A 24 -5.26 -7.46 3.68
C LEU A 24 -4.52 -8.32 4.70
N GLY A 25 -3.42 -7.83 5.21
CA GLY A 25 -2.60 -8.59 6.13
C GLY A 25 -1.63 -9.52 5.43
N PRO A 26 -0.65 -10.04 6.17
CA PRO A 26 0.48 -10.74 5.54
C PRO A 26 0.13 -12.08 4.91
N ASP A 27 -1.02 -12.64 5.24
CA ASP A 27 -1.42 -13.92 4.65
C ASP A 27 -2.27 -13.76 3.41
N GLU A 28 -2.74 -12.54 3.13
CA GLU A 28 -3.64 -12.28 2.02
C GLU A 28 -3.12 -11.26 1.02
N ALA A 29 -2.06 -10.54 1.36
CA ALA A 29 -1.58 -9.44 0.52
C ALA A 29 -0.62 -9.96 -0.53
N TYR A 30 -0.99 -9.84 -1.79
CA TYR A 30 -0.11 -10.15 -2.92
C TYR A 30 -0.60 -9.31 -4.10
N THR A 31 0.10 -9.39 -5.22
CA THR A 31 -0.14 -8.47 -6.33
C THR A 31 -1.62 -8.35 -6.72
N VAL A 32 -2.28 -9.50 -6.91
CA VAL A 32 -3.67 -9.48 -7.38
C VAL A 32 -4.60 -8.93 -6.33
N SER A 33 -4.47 -9.41 -5.09
CA SER A 33 -5.38 -8.95 -4.04
C SER A 33 -5.19 -7.47 -3.74
N ILE A 34 -3.95 -6.99 -3.82
CA ILE A 34 -3.67 -5.57 -3.61
C ILE A 34 -4.31 -4.74 -4.71
N ALA A 35 -4.16 -5.16 -5.98
CA ALA A 35 -4.80 -4.44 -7.08
C ALA A 35 -6.30 -4.40 -6.92
N ASP A 36 -6.90 -5.54 -6.57
CA ASP A 36 -8.34 -5.62 -6.36
C ASP A 36 -8.79 -4.72 -5.22
N GLN A 37 -8.04 -4.71 -4.14
CA GLN A 37 -8.38 -3.90 -2.97
C GLN A 37 -8.39 -2.41 -3.33
N ILE A 38 -7.38 -1.96 -4.06
CA ILE A 38 -7.31 -0.57 -4.46
C ILE A 38 -8.49 -0.23 -5.38
N GLN A 39 -8.76 -1.08 -6.34
CA GLN A 39 -9.84 -0.82 -7.29
C GLN A 39 -11.20 -0.80 -6.59
N GLN A 40 -11.44 -1.73 -5.70
CA GLN A 40 -12.71 -1.79 -5.01
C GLN A 40 -12.95 -0.58 -4.12
N ARG A 41 -11.90 -0.10 -3.46
CA ARG A 41 -12.08 0.98 -2.51
C ARG A 41 -11.98 2.37 -3.13
N THR A 42 -11.23 2.52 -4.21
CA THR A 42 -11.03 3.85 -4.80
C THR A 42 -11.72 4.02 -6.14
N GLY A 43 -12.16 2.95 -6.75
CA GLY A 43 -12.73 3.02 -8.09
C GLY A 43 -11.69 3.14 -9.19
N ARG A 44 -10.41 3.18 -8.83
CA ARG A 44 -9.35 3.28 -9.83
C ARG A 44 -9.14 1.97 -10.53
N SER A 45 -8.93 2.04 -11.84
CA SER A 45 -8.46 0.90 -12.59
C SER A 45 -6.97 0.73 -12.32
N VAL A 46 -6.58 -0.46 -11.87
CA VAL A 46 -5.20 -0.70 -11.45
C VAL A 46 -4.66 -1.90 -12.20
N ARG A 47 -3.52 -1.72 -12.82
CA ARG A 47 -2.83 -2.80 -13.53
C ARG A 47 -1.95 -3.58 -12.57
N ARG A 48 -2.03 -4.90 -12.68
CA ARG A 48 -1.19 -5.75 -11.82
C ARG A 48 0.29 -5.48 -12.01
N ALA A 49 0.70 -5.18 -13.25
CA ALA A 49 2.10 -4.88 -13.51
C ALA A 49 2.57 -3.67 -12.73
N ASN A 50 1.71 -2.65 -12.59
CA ASN A 50 2.08 -1.47 -11.81
C ASN A 50 2.20 -1.80 -10.33
N VAL A 51 1.33 -2.65 -9.82
CA VAL A 51 1.42 -3.08 -8.43
C VAL A 51 2.73 -3.85 -8.23
N TYR A 52 3.02 -4.78 -9.13
CA TYR A 52 4.21 -5.59 -9.01
C TYR A 52 5.47 -4.73 -8.98
N THR A 53 5.58 -3.77 -9.92
CA THR A 53 6.74 -2.89 -9.97
C THR A 53 6.84 -2.05 -8.71
N THR A 54 5.71 -1.57 -8.22
CA THR A 54 5.69 -0.77 -7.00
C THR A 54 6.11 -1.60 -5.80
N LEU A 55 5.67 -2.84 -5.72
CA LEU A 55 6.09 -3.73 -4.63
C LEU A 55 7.60 -3.94 -4.64
N GLN A 56 8.18 -4.12 -5.83
CA GLN A 56 9.63 -4.27 -5.93
C GLN A 56 10.35 -3.03 -5.44
N ARG A 57 9.83 -1.86 -5.82
CA ARG A 57 10.43 -0.60 -5.38
C ARG A 57 10.35 -0.44 -3.88
N LEU A 58 9.20 -0.78 -3.30
CA LEU A 58 9.03 -0.67 -1.86
C LEU A 58 9.90 -1.66 -1.11
N GLU A 59 10.08 -2.84 -1.67
CA GLU A 59 10.98 -3.81 -1.06
C GLU A 59 12.42 -3.32 -1.09
N THR A 60 12.84 -2.71 -2.19
CA THR A 60 14.16 -2.12 -2.29
C THR A 60 14.36 -1.02 -1.26
N LYS A 61 13.31 -0.25 -1.00
CA LYS A 61 13.35 0.78 0.03
C LYS A 61 13.24 0.21 1.44
N ARG A 62 13.09 -1.09 1.57
CA ARG A 62 12.98 -1.79 2.85
C ARG A 62 11.75 -1.40 3.64
N LEU A 63 10.67 -1.09 2.94
CA LEU A 63 9.41 -0.75 3.58
C LEU A 63 8.50 -1.97 3.70
N LEU A 64 8.79 -3.02 2.95
CA LEU A 64 8.07 -4.28 3.04
C LEU A 64 9.02 -5.43 2.73
N THR A 65 8.57 -6.63 3.05
CA THR A 65 9.26 -7.85 2.65
C THR A 65 8.27 -8.75 1.95
N THR A 66 8.79 -9.69 1.17
CA THR A 66 7.95 -10.67 0.50
C THR A 66 8.42 -12.07 0.85
N ARG A 67 7.49 -13.00 0.78
CA ARG A 67 7.80 -14.42 0.95
C ARG A 67 6.89 -15.20 0.02
N LEU A 68 7.33 -16.38 -0.37
CA LEU A 68 6.48 -17.26 -1.16
C LEU A 68 5.50 -17.96 -0.24
N GLY A 69 4.24 -17.94 -0.61
CA GLY A 69 3.22 -18.68 0.09
C GLY A 69 3.20 -20.12 -0.39
N GLU A 70 2.30 -20.90 0.19
CA GLU A 70 2.15 -22.29 -0.20
C GLU A 70 1.46 -22.38 -1.55
N PRO A 71 1.89 -23.30 -2.41
CA PRO A 71 1.16 -23.50 -3.67
C PRO A 71 -0.26 -23.94 -3.40
N ARG A 72 -1.16 -23.53 -4.26
CA ARG A 72 -2.55 -23.93 -4.16
C ARG A 72 -2.79 -25.09 -5.11
N PRO A 73 -3.07 -26.28 -4.56
CA PRO A 73 -3.22 -27.46 -5.44
C PRO A 73 -4.34 -27.31 -6.45
N GLU A 74 -5.44 -26.68 -6.06
CA GLU A 74 -6.60 -26.62 -6.92
C GLU A 74 -6.36 -25.81 -8.17
N ARG A 75 -5.33 -25.05 -8.22
CA ARG A 75 -5.06 -24.25 -9.40
C ARG A 75 -3.79 -24.63 -10.10
N GLY A 76 -3.10 -25.63 -9.58
CA GLY A 76 -1.80 -25.97 -10.12
C GLY A 76 -0.93 -24.75 -10.21
N CYS A 77 -1.09 -23.82 -9.33
CA CYS A 77 -0.58 -22.49 -9.50
C CYS A 77 0.77 -22.31 -8.87
N LYS A 78 1.46 -21.33 -9.37
CA LYS A 78 2.66 -20.86 -8.73
C LYS A 78 2.33 -20.34 -7.35
N PRO A 79 3.25 -20.46 -6.41
CA PRO A 79 3.05 -19.86 -5.09
C PRO A 79 2.89 -18.35 -5.24
N ARG A 80 2.04 -17.79 -4.39
CA ARG A 80 1.86 -16.34 -4.35
C ARG A 80 3.00 -15.72 -3.57
N ARG A 81 3.44 -14.55 -4.02
CA ARG A 81 4.44 -13.81 -3.28
C ARG A 81 3.72 -12.87 -2.30
N LEU A 82 3.70 -13.29 -1.06
CA LEU A 82 2.95 -12.58 -0.02
C LEU A 82 3.77 -11.43 0.55
N VAL A 83 3.09 -10.36 0.89
CA VAL A 83 3.69 -9.09 1.29
C VAL A 83 3.45 -8.85 2.76
N THR A 84 4.51 -8.48 3.48
CA THR A 84 4.40 -8.02 4.86
C THR A 84 5.00 -6.62 4.93
N VAL A 85 4.22 -5.66 5.44
CA VAL A 85 4.70 -4.30 5.60
C VAL A 85 5.58 -4.24 6.83
N ARG A 86 6.78 -3.70 6.68
CA ARG A 86 7.72 -3.58 7.78
C ARG A 86 7.38 -2.39 8.66
N PRO A 87 7.90 -2.34 9.89
CA PRO A 87 7.68 -1.16 10.74
C PRO A 87 8.03 0.15 10.07
N ALA A 88 9.10 0.17 9.26
CA ALA A 88 9.45 1.38 8.52
C ALA A 88 8.36 1.74 7.52
N GLY A 89 7.73 0.75 6.91
CA GLY A 89 6.61 1.00 6.00
C GLY A 89 5.40 1.54 6.72
N VAL A 90 5.11 0.99 7.89
CA VAL A 90 4.00 1.50 8.70
C VAL A 90 4.26 2.96 9.09
N ALA A 91 5.50 3.26 9.49
CA ALA A 91 5.85 4.64 9.85
C ALA A 91 5.70 5.59 8.67
N ALA A 92 6.10 5.14 7.47
CA ALA A 92 5.97 5.97 6.28
C ALA A 92 4.50 6.22 5.94
N VAL A 93 3.66 5.19 6.07
CA VAL A 93 2.23 5.34 5.83
C VAL A 93 1.63 6.33 6.82
N ARG A 94 1.97 6.18 8.10
CA ARG A 94 1.43 7.07 9.14
C ARG A 94 1.83 8.51 8.87
N ALA A 95 3.10 8.74 8.52
CA ALA A 95 3.56 10.11 8.24
C ALA A 95 2.80 10.72 7.06
N MET A 96 2.57 9.94 6.01
CA MET A 96 1.86 10.44 4.85
C MET A 96 0.39 10.68 5.13
N THR A 97 -0.27 9.75 5.82
CA THR A 97 -1.69 9.94 6.12
C THR A 97 -1.89 11.10 7.08
N ASP A 98 -0.98 11.27 8.04
CA ASP A 98 -1.07 12.40 8.96
C ASP A 98 -0.88 13.72 8.20
N ALA A 99 0.06 13.78 7.27
CA ALA A 99 0.28 14.99 6.49
C ALA A 99 -0.93 15.32 5.64
N ILE A 100 -1.50 14.32 4.98
CA ILE A 100 -2.68 14.53 4.16
C ILE A 100 -3.85 15.00 5.02
N GLN A 101 -4.04 14.37 6.18
CA GLN A 101 -5.13 14.75 7.06
C GLN A 101 -4.93 16.18 7.61
N ALA A 102 -3.68 16.53 7.92
CA ALA A 102 -3.39 17.87 8.41
C ALA A 102 -3.75 18.93 7.38
N MET A 103 -3.50 18.64 6.10
CA MET A 103 -3.83 19.59 5.03
C MET A 103 -5.30 19.55 4.66
N ALA A 104 -5.91 18.37 4.69
CA ALA A 104 -7.30 18.22 4.25
C ALA A 104 -8.31 18.46 5.37
N GLY A 105 -7.86 18.44 6.62
CA GLY A 105 -8.77 18.60 7.75
C GLY A 105 -9.51 19.94 7.69
N GLU A 106 -10.74 19.91 8.13
CA GLU A 106 -11.59 21.10 8.19
C GLU A 106 -12.02 21.64 6.84
N LEU A 107 -11.68 20.93 5.76
CA LEU A 107 -12.16 21.31 4.43
C LEU A 107 -13.36 20.46 4.01
N GLY A 108 -13.97 19.77 4.96
CA GLY A 108 -15.09 18.88 4.62
C GLY A 108 -16.19 19.58 3.86
N ALA A 109 -16.54 20.81 4.29
CA ALA A 109 -17.61 21.54 3.61
C ALA A 109 -17.23 21.90 2.18
N VAL A 110 -15.95 22.09 1.90
CA VAL A 110 -15.47 22.41 0.57
C VAL A 110 -15.38 21.16 -0.31
N LEU A 111 -14.90 20.06 0.27
CA LEU A 111 -14.62 18.84 -0.48
C LEU A 111 -15.78 17.85 -0.44
N GLY A 112 -16.44 17.78 0.69
CA GLY A 112 -17.29 16.65 1.01
C GLY A 112 -18.65 16.66 0.38
N THR A 113 -19.08 17.76 -0.16
CA THR A 113 -20.41 17.84 -0.77
C THR A 113 -20.39 17.54 -2.25
N ALA A 114 -19.25 17.16 -2.76
CA ALA A 114 -19.15 16.79 -4.16
C ALA A 114 -20.00 15.57 -4.39
N LYS A 115 -21.05 15.72 -5.14
CA LYS A 115 -21.93 14.62 -5.42
C LYS A 115 -22.19 14.63 -6.88
#